data_97bb646b59c56a4e3bbd5107ac6bf52f
#
_entry.id   97bb646b59c56a4e3bbd5107ac6bf52f
#
_cell.length_a   1.000
_cell.length_b   1.000
_cell.length_c   1.000
_cell.angle_alpha   90.00
_cell.angle_beta   90.00
_cell.angle_gamma   90.00
#
_symmetry.space_group_name_H-M   'P 1'
#
loop_
_entity.id
_entity.type
_entity.pdbx_description
1 polymer ?
#
loop_
_entity_poly.entity_id
_entity_poly.type
_entity_poly.pdbx_seq_one_letter_code
_entity_poly.pdbx_strand_id
1 'polypeptide(L)'
;MEPVKVAPPPPSVEKPLRRLFCVEYARMRSGLAIMGDAKYWWARARNLYARLSHPVEEAVMVFSGSKRLRRGHVAVVTDIVSPREIIVDQANWQNHGEIDHAMPVRDVSEKNDWSRVRVWNIHSGQFGAHVYAVSGFIAKDLLRQANAD
;
A
#
# COMPACT_ATOMS: atom_id res chain seq x y z
N MET A 1 15.18 27.58 -6.01
CA MET A 1 15.54 26.74 -4.85
C MET A 1 14.53 25.63 -4.71
N GLU A 2 14.97 24.38 -4.76
CA GLU A 2 14.08 23.27 -4.61
C GLU A 2 13.60 23.15 -3.15
N PRO A 3 12.33 22.79 -2.93
CA PRO A 3 11.84 22.59 -1.57
C PRO A 3 12.57 21.40 -0.91
N VAL A 4 12.95 21.58 0.34
CA VAL A 4 13.54 20.49 1.12
C VAL A 4 12.44 19.45 1.40
N LYS A 5 12.70 18.21 1.01
CA LYS A 5 11.78 17.13 1.28
C LYS A 5 11.81 16.79 2.76
N VAL A 6 10.66 16.91 3.42
CA VAL A 6 10.54 16.59 4.83
C VAL A 6 10.61 15.07 5.00
N ALA A 7 11.42 14.59 5.92
CA ALA A 7 11.50 13.17 6.22
C ALA A 7 10.15 12.67 6.72
N PRO A 8 9.75 11.42 6.38
CA PRO A 8 8.51 10.86 6.91
C PRO A 8 8.58 10.72 8.43
N PRO A 9 7.43 10.78 9.13
CA PRO A 9 7.42 10.56 10.57
C PRO A 9 7.82 9.12 10.89
N PRO A 10 8.26 8.84 12.14
CA PRO A 10 8.54 7.46 12.53
C PRO A 10 7.29 6.59 12.49
N PRO A 11 7.44 5.27 12.27
CA PRO A 11 6.31 4.36 12.29
C PRO A 11 5.55 4.41 13.62
N SER A 12 4.23 4.37 13.55
CA SER A 12 3.38 4.38 14.74
C SER A 12 2.12 3.56 14.50
N VAL A 13 1.41 3.23 15.60
CA VAL A 13 0.17 2.47 15.55
C VAL A 13 -0.93 3.29 16.22
N GLU A 14 -2.05 3.43 15.53
CA GLU A 14 -3.23 4.09 16.04
C GLU A 14 -4.32 3.04 16.30
N LYS A 15 -4.95 3.12 17.49
CA LYS A 15 -6.09 2.26 17.82
C LYS A 15 -7.37 3.04 17.52
N PRO A 16 -8.10 2.71 16.44
CA PRO A 16 -9.33 3.44 16.12
C PRO A 16 -10.47 3.08 17.07
N LEU A 17 -11.56 3.85 17.02
CA LEU A 17 -12.74 3.61 17.84
C LEU A 17 -13.37 2.24 17.56
N ARG A 18 -13.30 1.76 16.35
CA ARG A 18 -13.70 0.41 15.98
C ARG A 18 -12.62 -0.23 15.11
N ARG A 19 -12.55 -1.55 15.13
CA ARG A 19 -11.62 -2.29 14.28
C ARG A 19 -11.92 -2.05 12.82
N LEU A 20 -10.87 -1.86 12.01
CA LEU A 20 -11.00 -1.62 10.58
C LEU A 20 -10.37 -2.76 9.79
N PHE A 21 -11.04 -3.18 8.72
CA PHE A 21 -10.38 -4.01 7.71
C PHE A 21 -9.50 -3.13 6.82
N CYS A 22 -8.48 -3.73 6.22
CA CYS A 22 -7.57 -2.99 5.34
C CYS A 22 -8.31 -2.31 4.18
N VAL A 23 -9.31 -2.98 3.61
CA VAL A 23 -10.10 -2.44 2.49
C VAL A 23 -10.95 -1.25 2.91
N GLU A 24 -11.55 -1.28 4.11
CA GLU A 24 -12.31 -0.13 4.62
C GLU A 24 -11.42 1.10 4.75
N TYR A 25 -10.27 0.92 5.36
CA TYR A 25 -9.32 2.01 5.58
C TYR A 25 -8.80 2.56 4.25
N ALA A 26 -8.43 1.66 3.33
CA ALA A 26 -7.92 2.07 2.02
C ALA A 26 -8.97 2.86 1.23
N ARG A 27 -10.24 2.45 1.28
CA ARG A 27 -11.34 3.21 0.64
C ARG A 27 -11.48 4.61 1.23
N MET A 28 -11.44 4.71 2.56
CA MET A 28 -11.56 6.01 3.24
C MET A 28 -10.44 6.96 2.84
N ARG A 29 -9.22 6.45 2.77
CA ARG A 29 -8.02 7.26 2.51
C ARG A 29 -7.87 7.62 1.04
N SER A 30 -8.14 6.68 0.14
CA SER A 30 -7.88 6.85 -1.29
C SER A 30 -9.09 7.36 -2.08
N GLY A 31 -10.28 7.12 -1.57
CA GLY A 31 -11.52 7.41 -2.32
C GLY A 31 -11.80 6.41 -3.43
N LEU A 32 -11.06 5.31 -3.52
CA LEU A 32 -11.35 4.26 -4.51
C LEU A 32 -12.67 3.56 -4.15
N ALA A 33 -13.55 3.43 -5.13
CA ALA A 33 -14.86 2.79 -4.95
C ALA A 33 -14.79 1.31 -5.33
N ILE A 34 -13.87 0.58 -4.70
CA ILE A 34 -13.70 -0.86 -4.94
C ILE A 34 -14.18 -1.62 -3.71
N MET A 35 -15.11 -2.56 -3.91
CA MET A 35 -15.68 -3.35 -2.84
C MET A 35 -15.09 -4.77 -2.83
N GLY A 36 -15.23 -5.44 -1.69
CA GLY A 36 -14.79 -6.83 -1.51
C GLY A 36 -13.36 -6.97 -1.00
N ASP A 37 -12.92 -8.20 -0.89
CA ASP A 37 -11.60 -8.52 -0.36
C ASP A 37 -10.47 -7.95 -1.22
N ALA A 38 -9.38 -7.63 -0.57
CA ALA A 38 -8.22 -7.01 -1.23
C ALA A 38 -7.72 -7.83 -2.43
N LYS A 39 -7.76 -9.14 -2.34
CA LYS A 39 -7.31 -10.01 -3.45
C LYS A 39 -8.07 -9.80 -4.75
N TYR A 40 -9.25 -9.19 -4.71
CA TYR A 40 -10.05 -8.89 -5.90
C TYR A 40 -9.82 -7.47 -6.43
N TRP A 41 -9.15 -6.62 -5.67
CA TRP A 41 -9.02 -5.20 -6.00
C TRP A 41 -8.29 -4.95 -7.31
N TRP A 42 -7.21 -5.70 -7.56
CA TRP A 42 -6.44 -5.52 -8.79
C TRP A 42 -7.30 -5.76 -10.03
N ALA A 43 -8.02 -6.88 -10.07
CA ALA A 43 -8.89 -7.19 -11.20
C ALA A 43 -10.06 -6.20 -11.31
N ARG A 44 -10.67 -5.84 -10.19
CA ARG A 44 -11.83 -4.94 -10.18
C ARG A 44 -11.48 -3.51 -10.54
N ALA A 45 -10.23 -3.11 -10.38
CA ALA A 45 -9.77 -1.77 -10.78
C ALA A 45 -9.66 -1.61 -12.29
N ARG A 46 -9.63 -2.72 -13.03
CA ARG A 46 -9.49 -2.67 -14.50
C ARG A 46 -10.59 -1.81 -15.12
N ASN A 47 -10.18 -0.88 -15.99
CA ASN A 47 -11.07 0.06 -16.67
C ASN A 47 -11.76 1.10 -15.77
N LEU A 48 -11.54 1.04 -14.45
CA LEU A 48 -12.09 2.03 -13.52
C LEU A 48 -11.01 3.01 -13.03
N TYR A 49 -9.80 2.51 -12.82
CA TYR A 49 -8.68 3.28 -12.29
C TYR A 49 -7.39 2.87 -12.98
N ALA A 50 -6.37 3.71 -12.91
CA ALA A 50 -5.05 3.37 -13.44
C ALA A 50 -4.43 2.26 -12.59
N ARG A 51 -3.85 1.25 -13.25
CA ARG A 51 -3.09 0.17 -12.63
C ARG A 51 -1.64 0.31 -13.05
N LEU A 52 -0.76 0.51 -12.07
CA LEU A 52 0.66 0.80 -12.29
C LEU A 52 1.54 -0.30 -11.72
N SER A 53 2.72 -0.48 -12.30
CA SER A 53 3.74 -1.40 -11.77
C SER A 53 4.74 -0.72 -10.85
N HIS A 54 4.59 0.59 -10.62
CA HIS A 54 5.49 1.37 -9.76
C HIS A 54 4.66 2.24 -8.80
N PRO A 55 5.22 2.58 -7.63
CA PRO A 55 4.49 3.39 -6.67
C PRO A 55 4.37 4.85 -7.10
N VAL A 56 3.25 5.46 -6.76
CA VAL A 56 3.06 6.91 -6.76
C VAL A 56 2.37 7.27 -5.45
N GLU A 57 2.59 8.48 -4.98
CA GLU A 57 1.94 8.96 -3.75
C GLU A 57 0.42 8.92 -3.91
N GLU A 58 -0.27 8.55 -2.85
CA GLU A 58 -1.72 8.40 -2.75
C GLU A 58 -2.29 7.19 -3.50
N ALA A 59 -1.46 6.39 -4.16
CA ALA A 59 -1.92 5.14 -4.77
C ALA A 59 -2.11 4.07 -3.71
N VAL A 60 -2.90 3.06 -4.04
CA VAL A 60 -3.13 1.90 -3.17
C VAL A 60 -2.29 0.73 -3.68
N MET A 61 -1.37 0.27 -2.83
CA MET A 61 -0.57 -0.92 -3.10
C MET A 61 -1.42 -2.16 -2.81
N VAL A 62 -1.47 -3.08 -3.78
CA VAL A 62 -2.28 -4.29 -3.68
C VAL A 62 -1.38 -5.50 -3.51
N PHE A 63 -1.46 -6.13 -2.33
CA PHE A 63 -0.81 -7.41 -2.06
C PHE A 63 -1.70 -8.52 -2.61
N SER A 64 -1.12 -9.42 -3.38
CA SER A 64 -1.84 -10.55 -3.96
C SER A 64 -2.29 -11.53 -2.88
N GLY A 65 -3.42 -12.21 -3.11
CA GLY A 65 -3.84 -13.29 -2.23
C GLY A 65 -2.82 -14.43 -2.22
N SER A 66 -2.58 -15.02 -1.06
CA SER A 66 -1.60 -16.09 -0.87
C SER A 66 -1.98 -16.95 0.34
N LYS A 67 -1.19 -17.97 0.62
CA LYS A 67 -1.40 -18.79 1.82
C LYS A 67 -1.32 -17.96 3.10
N ARG A 68 -0.41 -16.98 3.12
CA ARG A 68 -0.20 -16.10 4.28
C ARG A 68 -1.20 -14.95 4.33
N LEU A 69 -1.62 -14.46 3.16
CA LEU A 69 -2.60 -13.39 3.03
C LEU A 69 -3.78 -13.92 2.20
N ARG A 70 -4.62 -14.74 2.83
CA ARG A 70 -5.70 -15.44 2.10
C ARG A 70 -6.69 -14.49 1.42
N ARG A 71 -6.93 -13.32 2.01
CA ARG A 71 -7.83 -12.31 1.48
C ARG A 71 -7.08 -11.18 0.76
N GLY A 72 -5.74 -11.30 0.64
CA GLY A 72 -4.89 -10.22 0.15
C GLY A 72 -4.73 -9.12 1.18
N HIS A 73 -4.18 -8.00 0.76
CA HIS A 73 -4.01 -6.82 1.61
C HIS A 73 -3.86 -5.59 0.74
N VAL A 74 -4.27 -4.44 1.24
CA VAL A 74 -4.11 -3.14 0.57
C VAL A 74 -3.54 -2.13 1.55
N ALA A 75 -2.68 -1.24 1.04
CA ALA A 75 -2.03 -0.19 1.82
C ALA A 75 -1.95 1.08 0.99
N VAL A 76 -2.02 2.23 1.63
CA VAL A 76 -1.99 3.53 0.96
C VAL A 76 -0.57 4.08 0.96
N VAL A 77 -0.02 4.37 -0.21
CA VAL A 77 1.33 4.94 -0.34
C VAL A 77 1.29 6.41 0.06
N THR A 78 2.09 6.78 1.05
CA THR A 78 2.17 8.17 1.51
C THR A 78 3.44 8.88 1.05
N ASP A 79 4.54 8.14 0.92
CA ASP A 79 5.82 8.71 0.52
C ASP A 79 6.62 7.72 -0.32
N ILE A 80 7.45 8.24 -1.21
CA ILE A 80 8.44 7.47 -1.96
C ILE A 80 9.80 7.94 -1.48
N VAL A 81 10.52 7.05 -0.77
CA VAL A 81 11.80 7.38 -0.13
C VAL A 81 12.96 7.18 -1.10
N SER A 82 12.93 6.11 -1.87
CA SER A 82 13.98 5.72 -2.79
C SER A 82 13.41 4.78 -3.85
N PRO A 83 14.19 4.38 -4.87
CA PRO A 83 13.69 3.41 -5.86
C PRO A 83 13.19 2.09 -5.28
N ARG A 84 13.64 1.72 -4.07
CA ARG A 84 13.26 0.46 -3.45
C ARG A 84 12.54 0.61 -2.10
N GLU A 85 12.21 1.83 -1.70
CA GLU A 85 11.56 2.02 -0.41
C GLU A 85 10.45 3.06 -0.48
N ILE A 86 9.28 2.68 0.03
CA ILE A 86 8.13 3.56 0.16
C ILE A 86 7.63 3.54 1.60
N ILE A 87 6.79 4.50 1.92
CA ILE A 87 6.09 4.58 3.22
C ILE A 87 4.61 4.40 2.93
N VAL A 88 3.94 3.59 3.76
CA VAL A 88 2.51 3.34 3.63
C VAL A 88 1.78 3.53 4.95
N ASP A 89 0.49 3.85 4.87
CA ASP A 89 -0.47 3.74 5.97
C ASP A 89 -1.40 2.58 5.64
N GLN A 90 -1.69 1.74 6.63
CA GLN A 90 -2.47 0.52 6.43
C GLN A 90 -3.20 0.12 7.69
N ALA A 91 -4.30 -0.62 7.56
CA ALA A 91 -5.03 -1.14 8.71
C ALA A 91 -5.06 -2.66 8.70
N ASN A 92 -5.13 -3.23 9.88
CA ASN A 92 -5.28 -4.68 10.08
C ASN A 92 -4.12 -5.51 9.52
N TRP A 93 -2.90 -4.98 9.63
CA TRP A 93 -1.68 -5.71 9.25
C TRP A 93 -1.09 -6.37 10.49
N GLN A 94 -1.33 -7.70 10.63
CA GLN A 94 -0.83 -8.49 11.77
C GLN A 94 -1.25 -7.91 13.13
N ASN A 95 -2.43 -7.27 13.17
CA ASN A 95 -3.02 -6.75 14.41
C ASN A 95 -4.55 -6.90 14.34
N HIS A 96 -5.27 -6.28 15.25
CA HIS A 96 -6.72 -6.45 15.37
C HIS A 96 -7.46 -5.22 14.86
N GLY A 97 -7.22 -4.86 13.58
CA GLY A 97 -7.90 -3.72 12.97
C GLY A 97 -7.34 -2.37 13.40
N GLU A 98 -6.11 -2.34 13.91
CA GLU A 98 -5.39 -1.12 14.21
C GLU A 98 -4.81 -0.52 12.94
N ILE A 99 -4.57 0.79 12.96
CA ILE A 99 -4.00 1.52 11.83
C ILE A 99 -2.49 1.70 12.05
N ASP A 100 -1.69 1.23 11.09
CA ASP A 100 -0.26 1.48 11.08
C ASP A 100 0.00 2.73 10.25
N HIS A 101 0.68 3.71 10.83
CA HIS A 101 1.08 4.94 10.16
C HIS A 101 2.56 4.92 9.85
N ALA A 102 2.92 5.40 8.67
CA ALA A 102 4.31 5.62 8.24
C ALA A 102 5.15 4.35 8.26
N MET A 103 4.59 3.24 7.79
CA MET A 103 5.29 1.96 7.77
C MET A 103 6.14 1.81 6.51
N PRO A 104 7.47 1.62 6.65
CA PRO A 104 8.32 1.36 5.49
C PRO A 104 8.00 0.04 4.81
N VAL A 105 8.05 0.05 3.48
CA VAL A 105 7.94 -1.16 2.65
C VAL A 105 9.10 -1.14 1.67
N ARG A 106 9.83 -2.25 1.58
CA ARG A 106 11.01 -2.34 0.73
C ARG A 106 10.78 -3.32 -0.41
N ASP A 107 11.08 -2.87 -1.62
CA ASP A 107 11.10 -3.72 -2.81
C ASP A 107 12.33 -4.63 -2.73
N VAL A 108 12.09 -5.94 -2.74
CA VAL A 108 13.14 -6.95 -2.73
C VAL A 108 13.11 -7.79 -4.03
N SER A 109 12.39 -7.31 -5.04
CA SER A 109 12.39 -7.96 -6.34
C SER A 109 13.75 -7.82 -7.01
N GLU A 110 14.08 -8.78 -7.87
CA GLU A 110 15.37 -8.78 -8.56
C GLU A 110 15.55 -7.54 -9.45
N LYS A 111 14.48 -7.15 -10.15
CA LYS A 111 14.54 -6.09 -11.17
C LYS A 111 13.97 -4.74 -10.72
N ASN A 112 13.73 -4.56 -9.43
CA ASN A 112 13.11 -3.35 -8.90
C ASN A 112 11.77 -3.04 -9.59
N ASP A 113 10.94 -4.07 -9.69
CA ASP A 113 9.62 -3.96 -10.33
C ASP A 113 8.46 -4.00 -9.33
N TRP A 114 8.77 -3.97 -8.03
CA TRP A 114 7.80 -3.96 -6.93
C TRP A 114 6.91 -5.19 -6.86
N SER A 115 7.30 -6.28 -7.53
CA SER A 115 6.53 -7.53 -7.50
C SER A 115 6.68 -8.29 -6.20
N ARG A 116 7.72 -8.01 -5.41
CA ARG A 116 8.02 -8.68 -4.15
C ARG A 116 8.52 -7.67 -3.13
N VAL A 117 7.92 -7.67 -1.94
CA VAL A 117 8.26 -6.68 -0.91
C VAL A 117 8.42 -7.33 0.46
N ARG A 118 9.14 -6.62 1.34
CA ARG A 118 9.18 -6.89 2.77
C ARG A 118 8.60 -5.68 3.48
N VAL A 119 7.86 -5.91 4.55
CA VAL A 119 7.14 -4.86 5.28
C VAL A 119 7.78 -4.68 6.65
N TRP A 120 7.86 -3.42 7.09
CA TRP A 120 8.42 -3.08 8.40
C TRP A 120 7.62 -3.73 9.52
N ASN A 121 8.33 -4.29 10.51
CA ASN A 121 7.75 -4.82 11.72
C ASN A 121 8.05 -3.86 12.86
N ILE A 122 7.01 -3.19 13.38
CA ILE A 122 7.20 -2.16 14.40
C ILE A 122 7.69 -2.76 15.73
N HIS A 123 7.35 -4.01 16.01
CA HIS A 123 7.75 -4.65 17.27
C HIS A 123 9.23 -5.01 17.29
N SER A 124 9.79 -5.44 16.16
CA SER A 124 11.20 -5.77 16.05
C SER A 124 12.07 -4.59 15.62
N GLY A 125 11.47 -3.52 15.09
CA GLY A 125 12.19 -2.36 14.59
C GLY A 125 13.03 -2.66 13.35
N GLN A 126 12.57 -3.57 12.50
CA GLN A 126 13.26 -3.95 11.26
C GLN A 126 12.26 -4.52 10.26
N PHE A 127 12.68 -4.67 9.00
CA PHE A 127 11.84 -5.32 7.99
C PHE A 127 11.61 -6.78 8.36
N GLY A 128 10.36 -7.23 8.23
CA GLY A 128 10.01 -8.63 8.48
C GLY A 128 10.70 -9.56 7.49
N ALA A 129 10.88 -10.82 7.87
CA ALA A 129 11.58 -11.80 7.05
C ALA A 129 10.75 -12.31 5.87
N HIS A 130 9.44 -12.19 5.93
CA HIS A 130 8.56 -12.69 4.87
C HIS A 130 8.57 -11.79 3.66
N VAL A 131 8.54 -12.41 2.48
CA VAL A 131 8.43 -11.74 1.19
C VAL A 131 6.99 -11.90 0.71
N TYR A 132 6.35 -10.78 0.37
CA TYR A 132 4.97 -10.76 -0.08
C TYR A 132 4.90 -10.40 -1.56
N ALA A 133 4.02 -11.07 -2.30
CA ALA A 133 3.78 -10.75 -3.70
C ALA A 133 2.87 -9.53 -3.81
N VAL A 134 3.19 -8.62 -4.70
CA VAL A 134 2.43 -7.40 -4.97
C VAL A 134 1.93 -7.43 -6.40
N SER A 135 0.61 -7.21 -6.58
CA SER A 135 0.01 -7.11 -7.92
C SER A 135 0.39 -5.80 -8.60
N GLY A 136 0.42 -4.72 -7.83
CA GLY A 136 0.77 -3.39 -8.32
C GLY A 136 0.12 -2.30 -7.51
N PHE A 137 -0.05 -1.13 -8.14
CA PHE A 137 -0.55 0.09 -7.50
C PHE A 137 -1.76 0.62 -8.27
N ILE A 138 -2.81 0.99 -7.55
CA ILE A 138 -4.03 1.55 -8.14
C ILE A 138 -4.06 3.05 -7.83
N ALA A 139 -4.12 3.88 -8.88
CA ALA A 139 -4.11 5.33 -8.75
C ALA A 139 -5.42 5.91 -9.29
N LYS A 140 -6.12 6.67 -8.45
CA LYS A 140 -7.47 7.17 -8.77
C LYS A 140 -7.47 8.15 -9.93
N ASP A 141 -6.54 9.09 -9.94
CA ASP A 141 -6.62 10.23 -10.86
C ASP A 141 -5.81 10.09 -12.15
N LEU A 142 -4.87 9.14 -12.21
CA LEU A 142 -3.99 8.97 -13.37
C LEU A 142 -4.72 8.41 -14.59
N LEU A 143 -5.75 7.59 -14.41
CA LEU A 143 -6.53 7.07 -15.53
C LEU A 143 -7.26 8.21 -16.25
N ARG A 144 -7.79 9.17 -15.46
CA ARG A 144 -8.47 10.35 -16.02
C ARG A 144 -7.51 11.20 -16.86
N GLN A 145 -6.28 11.41 -16.38
CA GLN A 145 -5.27 12.14 -17.14
C GLN A 145 -4.90 11.42 -18.43
N ALA A 146 -4.69 10.12 -18.37
CA ALA A 146 -4.34 9.31 -19.53
C ALA A 146 -5.45 9.35 -20.60
N ASN A 147 -6.71 9.40 -20.18
CA ASN A 147 -7.84 9.45 -21.10
C ASN A 147 -8.09 10.86 -21.66
N ALA A 148 -7.54 11.89 -21.04
CA ALA A 148 -7.67 13.27 -21.49
C ALA A 148 -6.66 13.63 -22.58
N ASP A 149 -5.57 12.88 -22.67
CA ASP A 149 -4.52 13.07 -23.69
C ASP A 149 -4.86 12.29 -24.95
#